data_2704157dd541f31b91a6dc7301d17264
#
_entry.id   2704157dd541f31b91a6dc7301d17264
#
_cell.length_a   1.000
_cell.length_b   1.000
_cell.length_c   1.000
_cell.angle_alpha   90.00
_cell.angle_beta   90.00
_cell.angle_gamma   90.00
#
_symmetry.space_group_name_H-M   'P 1'
#
loop_
_entity.id
_entity.type
_entity.pdbx_description
1 polymer ?
#
loop_
_entity_poly.entity_id
_entity_poly.type
_entity_poly.pdbx_seq_one_letter_code
_entity_poly.pdbx_strand_id
1 'polypeptide(L)'
;MDFEQFHFNEPLRRAVRREGFEAPTPIQAQAIPPALEGRDVVGVAQTGTGKTAAFLLPSMQRLMTGGQKGRAQAPRMVVLAPTRELALQITEHARRLCHFTHLTVATVYGGAPLGRQTQELRRGVDLVIATPGRLMDHMERRNVHFDGLEILVLDEADRMLDMGFLPDILSIVRRMPSDRQTMLFSATMPAPILALSRRFMRNPVRAEIENARPPEALRQRIYPVPKHLKLGLLIALLREAAVESTLVFTRTKQDADIVARKLREAGLPVAEMHGDFSQKERVRALEQFRAGEARILVATNIAARGLDIEGISHVINFDVPEEAESYVHRIGRTARVEASGTAWTLATPEDEPLISAIERLLGERLERIRLPGFNYDVPTPDWAKPSRREILRAASRNRSATARWKALTR
;
A
#
# COMPACT_ATOMS: atom_id res chain seq x y z
N MET A 1 -5.58 -17.35 -21.22
CA MET A 1 -6.64 -17.63 -20.23
C MET A 1 -7.66 -16.52 -20.33
N ASP A 2 -8.96 -16.84 -20.34
CA ASP A 2 -10.08 -15.89 -20.43
C ASP A 2 -10.91 -16.03 -19.14
N PHE A 3 -11.67 -14.99 -18.74
CA PHE A 3 -12.58 -15.03 -17.60
C PHE A 3 -13.75 -16.02 -17.77
N GLU A 4 -14.09 -16.42 -18.99
CA GLU A 4 -15.16 -17.42 -19.26
C GLU A 4 -14.84 -18.79 -18.63
N GLN A 5 -13.58 -19.16 -18.45
CA GLN A 5 -13.15 -20.42 -17.79
C GLN A 5 -13.56 -20.52 -16.32
N PHE A 6 -13.86 -19.39 -15.65
CA PHE A 6 -14.31 -19.39 -14.26
C PHE A 6 -15.81 -19.69 -14.11
N HIS A 7 -16.55 -19.80 -15.20
CA HIS A 7 -17.97 -20.15 -15.23
C HIS A 7 -18.82 -19.29 -14.28
N PHE A 8 -18.53 -18.00 -14.19
CA PHE A 8 -19.35 -17.07 -13.44
C PHE A 8 -20.79 -17.06 -13.95
N ASN A 9 -21.75 -16.81 -13.05
CA ASN A 9 -23.14 -16.60 -13.42
C ASN A 9 -23.31 -15.34 -14.30
N GLU A 10 -24.45 -15.25 -15.01
CA GLU A 10 -24.66 -14.16 -15.96
C GLU A 10 -24.51 -12.76 -15.38
N PRO A 11 -25.05 -12.44 -14.16
CA PRO A 11 -24.84 -11.12 -13.58
C PRO A 11 -23.35 -10.75 -13.39
N LEU A 12 -22.51 -11.67 -12.93
CA LEU A 12 -21.08 -11.44 -12.76
C LEU A 12 -20.33 -11.37 -14.08
N ARG A 13 -20.69 -12.21 -15.07
CA ARG A 13 -20.11 -12.11 -16.43
C ARG A 13 -20.37 -10.73 -17.04
N ARG A 14 -21.60 -10.21 -16.89
CA ARG A 14 -21.93 -8.85 -17.35
C ARG A 14 -21.11 -7.79 -16.61
N ALA A 15 -20.89 -7.94 -15.30
CA ALA A 15 -20.07 -7.03 -14.53
C ALA A 15 -18.60 -7.06 -15.00
N VAL A 16 -18.02 -8.25 -15.19
CA VAL A 16 -16.65 -8.45 -15.69
C VAL A 16 -16.45 -7.76 -17.07
N ARG A 17 -17.40 -7.96 -18.00
CA ARG A 17 -17.36 -7.31 -19.33
C ARG A 17 -17.47 -5.79 -19.22
N ARG A 18 -18.35 -5.29 -18.33
CA ARG A 18 -18.52 -3.84 -18.12
C ARG A 18 -17.28 -3.17 -17.54
N GLU A 19 -16.56 -3.86 -16.66
CA GLU A 19 -15.30 -3.37 -16.08
C GLU A 19 -14.11 -3.47 -17.07
N GLY A 20 -14.31 -4.02 -18.28
CA GLY A 20 -13.27 -4.15 -19.31
C GLY A 20 -12.22 -5.21 -18.95
N PHE A 21 -12.56 -6.20 -18.14
CA PHE A 21 -11.63 -7.28 -17.81
C PHE A 21 -11.53 -8.26 -18.98
N GLU A 22 -10.46 -8.16 -19.78
CA GLU A 22 -10.24 -9.01 -20.96
C GLU A 22 -9.64 -10.37 -20.58
N ALA A 23 -8.58 -10.37 -19.78
CA ALA A 23 -7.90 -11.58 -19.34
C ALA A 23 -7.59 -11.51 -17.82
N PRO A 24 -7.66 -12.65 -17.11
CA PRO A 24 -7.30 -12.68 -15.71
C PRO A 24 -5.79 -12.44 -15.52
N THR A 25 -5.47 -11.61 -14.54
CA THR A 25 -4.07 -11.42 -14.11
C THR A 25 -3.52 -12.71 -13.48
N PRO A 26 -2.20 -12.87 -13.37
CA PRO A 26 -1.61 -14.08 -12.79
C PRO A 26 -2.14 -14.42 -11.39
N ILE A 27 -2.36 -13.43 -10.51
CA ILE A 27 -2.92 -13.69 -9.18
C ILE A 27 -4.38 -14.12 -9.25
N GLN A 28 -5.16 -13.56 -10.19
CA GLN A 28 -6.55 -13.94 -10.41
C GLN A 28 -6.64 -15.37 -10.94
N ALA A 29 -5.80 -15.74 -11.91
CA ALA A 29 -5.76 -17.09 -12.47
C ALA A 29 -5.44 -18.16 -11.41
N GLN A 30 -4.60 -17.85 -10.42
CA GLN A 30 -4.23 -18.78 -9.35
C GLN A 30 -5.23 -18.77 -8.18
N ALA A 31 -5.79 -17.62 -7.80
CA ALA A 31 -6.61 -17.48 -6.60
C ALA A 31 -8.10 -17.75 -6.83
N ILE A 32 -8.66 -17.40 -8.02
CA ILE A 32 -10.10 -17.53 -8.28
C ILE A 32 -10.57 -18.99 -8.25
N PRO A 33 -9.92 -19.96 -8.92
CA PRO A 33 -10.42 -21.35 -8.92
C PRO A 33 -10.55 -21.93 -7.51
N PRO A 34 -9.53 -21.97 -6.66
CA PRO A 34 -9.67 -22.52 -5.31
C PRO A 34 -10.64 -21.71 -4.44
N ALA A 35 -10.78 -20.40 -4.65
CA ALA A 35 -11.73 -19.58 -3.94
C ALA A 35 -13.19 -19.92 -4.31
N LEU A 36 -13.48 -20.26 -5.58
CA LEU A 36 -14.78 -20.76 -6.04
C LEU A 36 -15.14 -22.12 -5.42
N GLU A 37 -14.14 -22.98 -5.22
CA GLU A 37 -14.30 -24.27 -4.52
C GLU A 37 -14.55 -24.11 -3.01
N GLY A 38 -14.46 -22.90 -2.46
CA GLY A 38 -14.64 -22.60 -1.04
C GLY A 38 -13.42 -22.90 -0.20
N ARG A 39 -12.26 -23.11 -0.79
CA ARG A 39 -11.01 -23.33 -0.08
C ARG A 39 -10.48 -21.99 0.46
N ASP A 40 -9.75 -22.05 1.55
CA ASP A 40 -8.99 -20.91 2.03
C ASP A 40 -7.84 -20.60 1.07
N VAL A 41 -7.55 -19.31 0.87
CA VAL A 41 -6.52 -18.85 -0.10
C VAL A 41 -5.59 -17.86 0.56
N VAL A 42 -4.29 -18.07 0.42
CA VAL A 42 -3.25 -17.09 0.71
C VAL A 42 -2.72 -16.54 -0.62
N GLY A 43 -3.04 -15.30 -0.93
CA GLY A 43 -2.57 -14.60 -2.13
C GLY A 43 -1.38 -13.71 -1.82
N VAL A 44 -0.21 -14.02 -2.40
CA VAL A 44 1.01 -13.20 -2.25
C VAL A 44 1.29 -12.48 -3.56
N ALA A 45 1.00 -11.18 -3.59
CA ALA A 45 1.20 -10.36 -4.77
C ALA A 45 1.24 -8.87 -4.42
N GLN A 46 1.94 -8.06 -5.21
CA GLN A 46 2.04 -6.61 -5.03
C GLN A 46 0.69 -5.90 -5.22
N THR A 47 0.58 -4.64 -4.78
CA THR A 47 -0.56 -3.77 -5.09
C THR A 47 -0.66 -3.52 -6.61
N GLY A 48 -1.90 -3.43 -7.13
CA GLY A 48 -2.14 -3.22 -8.56
C GLY A 48 -2.09 -4.48 -9.43
N THR A 49 -1.86 -5.66 -8.86
CA THR A 49 -1.85 -6.93 -9.59
C THR A 49 -3.26 -7.53 -9.79
N GLY A 50 -4.32 -6.84 -9.34
CA GLY A 50 -5.69 -7.31 -9.47
C GLY A 50 -6.21 -8.15 -8.30
N LYS A 51 -5.57 -8.11 -7.10
CA LYS A 51 -6.01 -8.84 -5.89
C LYS A 51 -7.46 -8.60 -5.53
N THR A 52 -7.95 -7.37 -5.66
CA THR A 52 -9.33 -7.02 -5.29
C THR A 52 -10.36 -7.83 -6.08
N ALA A 53 -10.20 -7.95 -7.39
CA ALA A 53 -11.07 -8.81 -8.20
C ALA A 53 -10.85 -10.29 -7.92
N ALA A 54 -9.62 -10.70 -7.56
CA ALA A 54 -9.29 -12.10 -7.23
C ALA A 54 -10.06 -12.63 -6.02
N PHE A 55 -10.42 -11.77 -5.05
CA PHE A 55 -11.27 -12.20 -3.94
C PHE A 55 -12.74 -11.78 -4.09
N LEU A 56 -13.07 -10.65 -4.72
CA LEU A 56 -14.46 -10.21 -4.85
C LEU A 56 -15.27 -11.13 -5.78
N LEU A 57 -14.75 -11.44 -6.97
CA LEU A 57 -15.48 -12.22 -7.97
C LEU A 57 -15.89 -13.61 -7.46
N PRO A 58 -14.98 -14.47 -6.94
CA PRO A 58 -15.38 -15.77 -6.43
C PRO A 58 -16.28 -15.67 -5.20
N SER A 59 -16.05 -14.67 -4.33
CA SER A 59 -16.91 -14.45 -3.16
C SER A 59 -18.34 -14.10 -3.56
N MET A 60 -18.52 -13.16 -4.47
CA MET A 60 -19.84 -12.76 -4.98
C MET A 60 -20.56 -13.93 -5.65
N GLN A 61 -19.86 -14.72 -6.48
CA GLN A 61 -20.41 -15.93 -7.08
C GLN A 61 -20.97 -16.88 -6.01
N ARG A 62 -20.20 -17.15 -4.95
CA ARG A 62 -20.61 -18.04 -3.85
C ARG A 62 -21.80 -17.48 -3.07
N LEU A 63 -21.82 -16.18 -2.78
CA LEU A 63 -22.93 -15.53 -2.09
C LEU A 63 -24.23 -15.57 -2.91
N MET A 64 -24.14 -15.55 -4.24
CA MET A 64 -25.31 -15.60 -5.12
C MET A 64 -25.85 -17.03 -5.31
N THR A 65 -24.99 -18.04 -5.26
CA THR A 65 -25.37 -19.45 -5.42
C THR A 65 -25.72 -20.15 -4.10
N GLY A 66 -25.19 -19.64 -2.97
CA GLY A 66 -25.46 -20.16 -1.63
C GLY A 66 -26.80 -19.64 -1.07
N GLY A 67 -27.51 -20.47 -0.33
CA GLY A 67 -28.68 -20.03 0.46
C GLY A 67 -28.24 -19.08 1.58
N GLN A 68 -29.13 -18.17 2.01
CA GLN A 68 -28.86 -17.26 3.11
C GLN A 68 -28.71 -18.04 4.42
N LYS A 69 -27.55 -17.94 5.06
CA LYS A 69 -27.28 -18.53 6.38
C LYS A 69 -27.34 -17.44 7.45
N GLY A 70 -27.91 -17.77 8.61
CA GLY A 70 -27.94 -16.86 9.75
C GLY A 70 -29.07 -15.84 9.73
N ARG A 71 -28.92 -14.75 10.53
CA ARG A 71 -29.92 -13.67 10.62
C ARG A 71 -29.94 -12.86 9.33
N ALA A 72 -31.12 -12.48 8.87
CA ALA A 72 -31.33 -11.70 7.65
C ALA A 72 -30.54 -10.36 7.61
N GLN A 73 -30.05 -9.86 8.74
CA GLN A 73 -29.31 -8.61 8.88
C GLN A 73 -27.78 -8.81 9.12
N ALA A 74 -27.30 -10.06 9.21
CA ALA A 74 -25.88 -10.33 9.41
C ALA A 74 -25.13 -10.29 8.06
N PRO A 75 -23.94 -9.67 8.00
CA PRO A 75 -23.13 -9.71 6.80
C PRO A 75 -22.65 -11.14 6.52
N ARG A 76 -22.67 -11.50 5.24
CA ARG A 76 -22.20 -12.80 4.75
C ARG A 76 -20.73 -12.78 4.38
N MET A 77 -20.21 -11.59 4.07
CA MET A 77 -18.78 -11.36 3.77
C MET A 77 -18.26 -10.15 4.53
N VAL A 78 -17.06 -10.30 5.09
CA VAL A 78 -16.30 -9.18 5.67
C VAL A 78 -14.94 -9.11 5.00
N VAL A 79 -14.57 -7.89 4.59
CA VAL A 79 -13.23 -7.57 4.11
C VAL A 79 -12.59 -6.59 5.11
N LEU A 80 -11.44 -6.97 5.67
CA LEU A 80 -10.61 -6.05 6.48
C LEU A 80 -9.54 -5.43 5.61
N ALA A 81 -9.43 -4.11 5.67
CA ALA A 81 -8.44 -3.31 4.98
C ALA A 81 -7.72 -2.36 5.95
N PRO A 82 -6.40 -2.09 5.80
CA PRO A 82 -5.61 -1.30 6.74
C PRO A 82 -6.05 0.17 6.83
N THR A 83 -6.56 0.73 5.74
CA THR A 83 -6.86 2.17 5.64
C THR A 83 -8.25 2.42 5.11
N ARG A 84 -8.77 3.62 5.41
CA ARG A 84 -10.06 4.09 4.89
C ARG A 84 -10.08 4.16 3.37
N GLU A 85 -8.99 4.67 2.83
CA GLU A 85 -8.81 4.86 1.39
C GLU A 85 -8.95 3.52 0.67
N LEU A 86 -8.24 2.49 1.13
CA LEU A 86 -8.34 1.16 0.55
C LEU A 86 -9.74 0.55 0.78
N ALA A 87 -10.34 0.73 1.96
CA ALA A 87 -11.70 0.27 2.21
C ALA A 87 -12.71 0.94 1.26
N LEU A 88 -12.57 2.23 0.97
CA LEU A 88 -13.40 2.95 0.01
C LEU A 88 -13.18 2.45 -1.42
N GLN A 89 -11.94 2.22 -1.84
CA GLN A 89 -11.59 1.67 -3.15
C GLN A 89 -12.18 0.27 -3.36
N ILE A 90 -12.00 -0.62 -2.38
CA ILE A 90 -12.60 -1.96 -2.42
C ILE A 90 -14.13 -1.86 -2.50
N THR A 91 -14.74 -0.93 -1.75
CA THR A 91 -16.18 -0.71 -1.77
C THR A 91 -16.66 -0.24 -3.15
N GLU A 92 -15.95 0.68 -3.77
CA GLU A 92 -16.30 1.17 -5.11
C GLU A 92 -16.20 0.04 -6.15
N HIS A 93 -15.12 -0.74 -6.13
CA HIS A 93 -14.98 -1.95 -6.96
C HIS A 93 -16.12 -2.94 -6.70
N ALA A 94 -16.41 -3.23 -5.42
CA ALA A 94 -17.50 -4.13 -5.06
C ALA A 94 -18.85 -3.64 -5.58
N ARG A 95 -19.16 -2.35 -5.47
CA ARG A 95 -20.40 -1.75 -5.99
C ARG A 95 -20.51 -1.85 -7.51
N ARG A 96 -19.41 -1.63 -8.23
CA ARG A 96 -19.39 -1.79 -9.71
C ARG A 96 -19.67 -3.23 -10.09
N LEU A 97 -19.04 -4.20 -9.42
CA LEU A 97 -19.27 -5.63 -9.66
C LEU A 97 -20.67 -6.09 -9.23
N CYS A 98 -21.24 -5.48 -8.17
CA CYS A 98 -22.61 -5.76 -7.71
C CYS A 98 -23.71 -5.18 -8.61
N HIS A 99 -23.39 -4.36 -9.62
CA HIS A 99 -24.37 -3.59 -10.39
C HIS A 99 -25.51 -4.42 -11.00
N PHE A 100 -25.22 -5.65 -11.38
CA PHE A 100 -26.20 -6.56 -11.97
C PHE A 100 -26.68 -7.64 -10.99
N THR A 101 -26.33 -7.51 -9.71
CA THR A 101 -26.65 -8.47 -8.65
C THR A 101 -27.61 -7.84 -7.63
N HIS A 102 -28.11 -8.66 -6.71
CA HIS A 102 -28.89 -8.19 -5.55
C HIS A 102 -28.03 -7.92 -4.32
N LEU A 103 -26.70 -8.13 -4.40
CA LEU A 103 -25.80 -8.00 -3.26
C LEU A 103 -25.63 -6.52 -2.86
N THR A 104 -25.63 -6.29 -1.56
CA THR A 104 -25.52 -4.97 -0.93
C THR A 104 -24.18 -4.81 -0.23
N VAL A 105 -23.62 -3.58 -0.28
CA VAL A 105 -22.27 -3.28 0.23
C VAL A 105 -22.29 -2.09 1.16
N ALA A 106 -21.75 -2.24 2.36
CA ALA A 106 -21.48 -1.15 3.31
C ALA A 106 -19.99 -0.99 3.58
N THR A 107 -19.60 0.27 3.87
CA THR A 107 -18.21 0.59 4.26
C THR A 107 -18.17 1.07 5.71
N VAL A 108 -17.25 0.50 6.49
CA VAL A 108 -17.13 0.77 7.94
C VAL A 108 -15.69 1.24 8.24
N TYR A 109 -15.50 2.54 8.49
CA TYR A 109 -14.18 3.12 8.73
C TYR A 109 -14.21 4.29 9.72
N GLY A 110 -13.10 4.53 10.38
CA GLY A 110 -12.95 5.59 11.37
C GLY A 110 -12.98 7.00 10.75
N GLY A 111 -13.46 8.04 11.51
CA GLY A 111 -13.54 9.45 11.09
C GLY A 111 -14.73 9.82 10.23
N ALA A 112 -15.63 8.86 9.91
CA ALA A 112 -16.96 9.12 9.40
C ALA A 112 -17.99 9.06 10.55
N PRO A 113 -19.17 9.71 10.40
CA PRO A 113 -20.22 9.66 11.40
C PRO A 113 -20.69 8.23 11.70
N LEU A 114 -20.58 7.83 12.98
CA LEU A 114 -20.92 6.48 13.43
C LEU A 114 -22.40 6.13 13.17
N GLY A 115 -23.29 7.09 13.36
CA GLY A 115 -24.75 6.88 13.23
C GLY A 115 -25.18 6.43 11.84
N ARG A 116 -24.57 6.98 10.78
CA ARG A 116 -24.86 6.58 9.41
C ARG A 116 -24.43 5.12 9.15
N GLN A 117 -23.24 4.74 9.58
CA GLN A 117 -22.75 3.37 9.45
C GLN A 117 -23.61 2.39 10.27
N THR A 118 -24.01 2.79 11.49
CA THR A 118 -24.93 2.00 12.31
C THR A 118 -26.27 1.74 11.61
N GLN A 119 -26.82 2.76 10.95
CA GLN A 119 -28.08 2.63 10.23
C GLN A 119 -27.94 1.69 9.01
N GLU A 120 -26.84 1.78 8.25
CA GLU A 120 -26.56 0.89 7.13
C GLU A 120 -26.43 -0.58 7.60
N LEU A 121 -25.65 -0.83 8.65
CA LEU A 121 -25.48 -2.18 9.22
C LEU A 121 -26.80 -2.77 9.76
N ARG A 122 -27.64 -1.96 10.42
CA ARG A 122 -28.94 -2.42 10.94
C ARG A 122 -29.98 -2.73 9.86
N ARG A 123 -29.88 -2.12 8.69
CA ARG A 123 -30.72 -2.46 7.53
C ARG A 123 -30.42 -3.84 6.98
N GLY A 124 -29.23 -4.37 7.29
CA GLY A 124 -28.70 -5.60 6.72
C GLY A 124 -27.95 -5.33 5.41
N VAL A 125 -26.75 -5.88 5.32
CA VAL A 125 -25.90 -5.81 4.12
C VAL A 125 -25.18 -7.13 3.94
N ASP A 126 -24.96 -7.52 2.69
CA ASP A 126 -24.27 -8.78 2.38
C ASP A 126 -22.76 -8.68 2.58
N LEU A 127 -22.16 -7.56 2.13
CA LEU A 127 -20.72 -7.30 2.20
C LEU A 127 -20.43 -6.12 3.12
N VAL A 128 -19.54 -6.32 4.08
CA VAL A 128 -18.98 -5.24 4.91
C VAL A 128 -17.51 -5.11 4.62
N ILE A 129 -17.08 -3.95 4.15
CA ILE A 129 -15.68 -3.60 3.93
C ILE A 129 -15.27 -2.65 5.03
N ALA A 130 -14.26 -3.03 5.85
CA ALA A 130 -14.01 -2.34 7.10
C ALA A 130 -12.52 -2.11 7.40
N THR A 131 -12.24 -1.03 8.15
CA THR A 131 -10.99 -0.91 8.89
C THR A 131 -11.14 -1.57 10.28
N PRO A 132 -10.10 -2.27 10.79
CA PRO A 132 -10.21 -3.07 12.01
C PRO A 132 -10.79 -2.33 13.21
N GLY A 133 -10.22 -1.18 13.60
CA GLY A 133 -10.65 -0.44 14.79
C GLY A 133 -12.12 0.02 14.76
N ARG A 134 -12.64 0.48 13.59
CA ARG A 134 -14.04 0.89 13.49
C ARG A 134 -15.01 -0.30 13.47
N LEU A 135 -14.57 -1.43 12.90
CA LEU A 135 -15.39 -2.64 12.98
C LEU A 135 -15.51 -3.11 14.44
N MET A 136 -14.41 -3.08 15.21
CA MET A 136 -14.45 -3.36 16.65
C MET A 136 -15.42 -2.45 17.42
N ASP A 137 -15.41 -1.14 17.13
CA ASP A 137 -16.33 -0.16 17.72
C ASP A 137 -17.81 -0.56 17.49
N HIS A 138 -18.15 -0.99 16.26
CA HIS A 138 -19.49 -1.49 15.95
C HIS A 138 -19.81 -2.83 16.62
N MET A 139 -18.82 -3.72 16.75
CA MET A 139 -18.98 -5.01 17.45
C MET A 139 -19.24 -4.80 18.94
N GLU A 140 -18.48 -3.92 19.61
CA GLU A 140 -18.67 -3.59 21.02
C GLU A 140 -20.04 -2.96 21.30
N ARG A 141 -20.51 -2.11 20.38
CA ARG A 141 -21.85 -1.50 20.41
C ARG A 141 -22.96 -2.43 19.95
N ARG A 142 -22.66 -3.68 19.61
CA ARG A 142 -23.62 -4.68 19.10
C ARG A 142 -24.39 -4.20 17.85
N ASN A 143 -23.77 -3.38 17.03
CA ASN A 143 -24.36 -2.89 15.76
C ASN A 143 -24.17 -3.89 14.60
N VAL A 144 -23.29 -4.87 14.76
CA VAL A 144 -23.00 -5.93 13.78
C VAL A 144 -22.83 -7.27 14.48
N HIS A 145 -23.35 -8.32 13.87
CA HIS A 145 -23.24 -9.72 14.30
C HIS A 145 -22.74 -10.55 13.11
N PHE A 146 -22.04 -11.65 13.37
CA PHE A 146 -21.43 -12.47 12.32
C PHE A 146 -22.02 -13.86 12.20
N ASP A 147 -23.21 -14.09 12.75
CA ASP A 147 -23.87 -15.43 12.78
C ASP A 147 -24.09 -16.04 11.39
N GLY A 148 -24.16 -15.18 10.35
CA GLY A 148 -24.30 -15.58 8.94
C GLY A 148 -23.05 -15.44 8.10
N LEU A 149 -21.88 -15.17 8.71
CA LEU A 149 -20.65 -14.92 7.96
C LEU A 149 -20.14 -16.18 7.26
N GLU A 150 -20.00 -16.11 5.96
CA GLU A 150 -19.51 -17.19 5.10
C GLU A 150 -18.07 -16.96 4.66
N ILE A 151 -17.66 -15.68 4.50
CA ILE A 151 -16.37 -15.32 3.91
C ILE A 151 -15.70 -14.19 4.71
N LEU A 152 -14.43 -14.38 5.05
CA LEU A 152 -13.55 -13.36 5.61
C LEU A 152 -12.38 -13.13 4.65
N VAL A 153 -12.11 -11.86 4.33
CA VAL A 153 -10.92 -11.45 3.59
C VAL A 153 -10.08 -10.51 4.44
N LEU A 154 -8.79 -10.77 4.48
CA LEU A 154 -7.77 -9.88 5.03
C LEU A 154 -6.96 -9.35 3.86
N ASP A 155 -7.15 -8.09 3.46
CA ASP A 155 -6.40 -7.46 2.38
C ASP A 155 -5.30 -6.55 2.90
N GLU A 156 -4.13 -6.59 2.26
CA GLU A 156 -2.89 -5.94 2.73
C GLU A 156 -2.58 -6.30 4.20
N ALA A 157 -2.52 -7.62 4.50
CA ALA A 157 -2.35 -8.11 5.86
C ALA A 157 -1.02 -7.68 6.50
N ASP A 158 0.08 -7.67 5.73
CA ASP A 158 1.37 -7.15 6.16
C ASP A 158 1.28 -5.69 6.60
N ARG A 159 0.54 -4.90 5.88
CA ARG A 159 0.32 -3.50 6.20
C ARG A 159 -0.55 -3.31 7.45
N MET A 160 -1.55 -4.14 7.66
CA MET A 160 -2.31 -4.13 8.92
C MET A 160 -1.41 -4.47 10.11
N LEU A 161 -0.43 -5.35 9.92
CA LEU A 161 0.59 -5.68 10.92
C LEU A 161 1.49 -4.46 11.23
N ASP A 162 2.02 -3.80 10.19
CA ASP A 162 2.88 -2.59 10.33
C ASP A 162 2.16 -1.45 11.07
N MET A 163 0.85 -1.35 10.91
CA MET A 163 0.00 -0.36 11.60
C MET A 163 -0.40 -0.78 13.02
N GLY A 164 0.04 -1.94 13.48
CA GLY A 164 -0.24 -2.45 14.82
C GLY A 164 -1.63 -3.05 15.00
N PHE A 165 -2.39 -3.31 13.92
CA PHE A 165 -3.75 -3.86 14.00
C PHE A 165 -3.84 -5.38 14.27
N LEU A 166 -2.70 -6.05 14.46
CA LEU A 166 -2.72 -7.50 14.72
C LEU A 166 -3.60 -7.89 15.94
N PRO A 167 -3.55 -7.19 17.10
CA PRO A 167 -4.45 -7.47 18.22
C PRO A 167 -5.93 -7.31 17.87
N ASP A 168 -6.27 -6.28 17.09
CA ASP A 168 -7.64 -5.99 16.67
C ASP A 168 -8.15 -7.09 15.73
N ILE A 169 -7.35 -7.48 14.74
CA ILE A 169 -7.65 -8.58 13.82
C ILE A 169 -7.91 -9.87 14.60
N LEU A 170 -7.04 -10.22 15.54
CA LEU A 170 -7.20 -11.40 16.39
C LEU A 170 -8.51 -11.35 17.19
N SER A 171 -8.87 -10.19 17.74
CA SER A 171 -10.11 -9.98 18.48
C SER A 171 -11.35 -10.13 17.59
N ILE A 172 -11.32 -9.56 16.39
CA ILE A 172 -12.39 -9.64 15.39
C ILE A 172 -12.61 -11.10 14.95
N VAL A 173 -11.53 -11.77 14.51
CA VAL A 173 -11.59 -13.11 13.94
C VAL A 173 -12.08 -14.14 14.96
N ARG A 174 -11.75 -14.00 16.25
CA ARG A 174 -12.25 -14.87 17.33
C ARG A 174 -13.77 -14.79 17.56
N ARG A 175 -14.40 -13.69 17.16
CA ARG A 175 -15.87 -13.50 17.31
C ARG A 175 -16.65 -13.91 16.06
N MET A 176 -15.95 -14.35 15.01
CA MET A 176 -16.55 -14.84 13.78
C MET A 176 -16.70 -16.37 13.81
N PRO A 177 -17.69 -16.95 13.09
CA PRO A 177 -17.83 -18.39 12.96
C PRO A 177 -16.53 -19.05 12.48
N SER A 178 -16.23 -20.23 13.00
CA SER A 178 -15.09 -21.04 12.54
C SER A 178 -15.35 -21.69 11.19
N ASP A 179 -16.61 -22.00 10.88
CA ASP A 179 -17.01 -22.56 9.58
C ASP A 179 -17.25 -21.42 8.56
N ARG A 180 -16.16 -20.84 8.11
CA ARG A 180 -16.12 -19.84 7.06
C ARG A 180 -14.96 -20.12 6.12
N GLN A 181 -15.01 -19.55 4.93
CA GLN A 181 -13.86 -19.43 4.06
C GLN A 181 -13.03 -18.20 4.50
N THR A 182 -11.71 -18.35 4.58
CA THR A 182 -10.81 -17.23 4.89
C THR A 182 -9.83 -17.03 3.73
N MET A 183 -9.75 -15.80 3.24
CA MET A 183 -8.75 -15.41 2.23
C MET A 183 -7.83 -14.33 2.81
N LEU A 184 -6.54 -14.48 2.62
CA LEU A 184 -5.53 -13.55 3.09
C LEU A 184 -4.70 -13.09 1.89
N PHE A 185 -4.70 -11.78 1.62
CA PHE A 185 -3.90 -11.17 0.59
C PHE A 185 -2.88 -10.24 1.20
N SER A 186 -1.63 -10.36 0.74
CA SER A 186 -0.50 -9.60 1.25
C SER A 186 0.57 -9.43 0.18
N ALA A 187 1.38 -8.39 0.27
CA ALA A 187 2.55 -8.27 -0.61
C ALA A 187 3.73 -9.07 -0.06
N THR A 188 3.82 -9.23 1.27
CA THR A 188 4.86 -9.97 1.98
C THR A 188 4.25 -10.93 3.00
N MET A 189 5.02 -11.96 3.41
CA MET A 189 4.57 -12.96 4.39
C MET A 189 5.52 -13.05 5.59
N PRO A 190 5.63 -11.98 6.41
CA PRO A 190 6.45 -12.02 7.61
C PRO A 190 5.93 -13.05 8.62
N ALA A 191 6.78 -13.47 9.55
CA ALA A 191 6.47 -14.54 10.53
C ALA A 191 5.13 -14.34 11.29
N PRO A 192 4.73 -13.13 11.72
CA PRO A 192 3.43 -12.93 12.36
C PRO A 192 2.23 -13.20 11.44
N ILE A 193 2.32 -12.86 10.12
CA ILE A 193 1.26 -13.14 9.14
C ILE A 193 1.19 -14.62 8.83
N LEU A 194 2.33 -15.30 8.72
CA LEU A 194 2.36 -16.76 8.61
C LEU A 194 1.72 -17.44 9.83
N ALA A 195 1.97 -16.93 11.04
CA ALA A 195 1.35 -17.43 12.26
C ALA A 195 -0.17 -17.19 12.26
N LEU A 196 -0.62 -16.03 11.80
CA LEU A 196 -2.05 -15.70 11.63
C LEU A 196 -2.72 -16.69 10.66
N SER A 197 -2.12 -16.90 9.49
CA SER A 197 -2.61 -17.84 8.48
C SER A 197 -2.72 -19.26 9.06
N ARG A 198 -1.67 -19.79 9.68
CA ARG A 198 -1.68 -21.13 10.30
C ARG A 198 -2.75 -21.30 11.39
N ARG A 199 -3.09 -20.22 12.09
CA ARG A 199 -4.02 -20.25 13.22
C ARG A 199 -5.49 -20.21 12.79
N PHE A 200 -5.81 -19.46 11.74
CA PHE A 200 -7.20 -19.13 11.38
C PHE A 200 -7.64 -19.61 10.01
N MET A 201 -6.74 -20.22 9.24
CA MET A 201 -7.03 -20.75 7.91
C MET A 201 -6.94 -22.28 7.91
N ARG A 202 -7.75 -22.92 7.06
CA ARG A 202 -7.86 -24.37 6.94
C ARG A 202 -7.20 -24.84 5.64
N ASN A 203 -6.01 -25.39 5.74
CA ASN A 203 -5.22 -25.91 4.60
C ASN A 203 -5.28 -24.97 3.36
N PRO A 204 -4.82 -23.72 3.50
CA PRO A 204 -4.99 -22.73 2.46
C PRO A 204 -4.20 -23.07 1.20
N VAL A 205 -4.78 -22.80 0.05
CA VAL A 205 -4.05 -22.78 -1.22
C VAL A 205 -3.21 -21.53 -1.29
N ARG A 206 -1.94 -21.66 -1.65
CA ARG A 206 -1.05 -20.54 -1.85
C ARG A 206 -1.03 -20.16 -3.31
N ALA A 207 -1.54 -18.98 -3.61
CA ALA A 207 -1.42 -18.29 -4.88
C ALA A 207 -0.30 -17.26 -4.73
N GLU A 208 0.85 -17.52 -5.29
CA GLU A 208 2.02 -16.67 -5.17
C GLU A 208 2.50 -16.23 -6.55
N ILE A 209 2.54 -14.94 -6.73
CA ILE A 209 3.21 -14.37 -7.87
C ILE A 209 4.60 -14.01 -7.39
N GLU A 210 5.60 -14.72 -7.90
CA GLU A 210 6.99 -14.39 -7.65
C GLU A 210 7.14 -12.88 -7.82
N ASN A 211 7.78 -12.24 -6.83
CA ASN A 211 8.00 -10.80 -6.85
C ASN A 211 8.55 -10.44 -8.23
N ALA A 212 7.68 -9.90 -9.07
CA ALA A 212 8.13 -9.38 -10.33
C ALA A 212 9.28 -8.43 -9.98
N ARG A 213 10.46 -8.68 -10.53
CA ARG A 213 11.52 -7.69 -10.58
C ARG A 213 10.84 -6.37 -10.93
N PRO A 214 11.25 -5.25 -10.34
CA PRO A 214 10.72 -3.97 -10.76
C PRO A 214 10.66 -3.97 -12.28
N PRO A 215 9.58 -3.47 -12.92
CA PRO A 215 9.46 -3.50 -14.37
C PRO A 215 10.78 -3.07 -15.00
N GLU A 216 11.25 -3.74 -16.02
CA GLU A 216 12.51 -3.38 -16.73
C GLU A 216 12.52 -1.91 -17.18
N ALA A 217 11.32 -1.32 -17.31
CA ALA A 217 11.10 0.10 -17.59
C ALA A 217 11.34 1.05 -16.39
N LEU A 218 11.62 0.52 -15.17
CA LEU A 218 11.87 1.36 -13.99
C LEU A 218 13.36 1.70 -13.86
N ARG A 219 13.70 2.95 -14.08
CA ARG A 219 15.07 3.46 -13.88
C ARG A 219 15.28 3.83 -12.40
N GLN A 220 16.15 3.09 -11.71
CA GLN A 220 16.46 3.30 -10.31
C GLN A 220 17.84 3.94 -10.17
N ARG A 221 17.93 5.04 -9.41
CA ARG A 221 19.19 5.77 -9.20
C ARG A 221 19.36 6.22 -7.76
N ILE A 222 20.57 6.09 -7.25
CA ILE A 222 20.97 6.63 -5.94
C ILE A 222 21.80 7.88 -6.16
N TYR A 223 21.46 8.91 -5.43
CA TYR A 223 22.21 10.16 -5.35
C TYR A 223 22.92 10.25 -4.00
N PRO A 224 24.22 9.91 -3.93
CA PRO A 224 25.01 10.08 -2.72
C PRO A 224 25.14 11.57 -2.38
N VAL A 225 24.70 11.95 -1.18
CA VAL A 225 24.68 13.36 -0.77
C VAL A 225 24.86 13.54 0.74
N PRO A 226 25.65 14.53 1.22
CA PRO A 226 25.68 14.90 2.63
C PRO A 226 24.30 15.33 3.13
N LYS A 227 23.97 15.00 4.38
CA LYS A 227 22.64 15.26 4.98
C LYS A 227 22.19 16.72 4.82
N HIS A 228 23.09 17.70 5.04
CA HIS A 228 22.77 19.13 4.94
C HIS A 228 22.52 19.62 3.51
N LEU A 229 22.90 18.85 2.50
CA LEU A 229 22.69 19.17 1.09
C LEU A 229 21.48 18.45 0.47
N LYS A 230 20.86 17.48 1.16
CA LYS A 230 19.72 16.69 0.62
C LYS A 230 18.62 17.57 0.04
N LEU A 231 18.22 18.60 0.78
CA LEU A 231 17.14 19.49 0.33
C LEU A 231 17.52 20.32 -0.89
N GLY A 232 18.76 20.86 -0.91
CA GLY A 232 19.27 21.59 -2.07
C GLY A 232 19.34 20.71 -3.31
N LEU A 233 19.80 19.46 -3.16
CA LEU A 233 19.86 18.50 -4.25
C LEU A 233 18.45 18.10 -4.74
N LEU A 234 17.49 17.91 -3.83
CA LEU A 234 16.11 17.64 -4.21
C LEU A 234 15.53 18.76 -5.08
N ILE A 235 15.74 20.03 -4.67
CA ILE A 235 15.27 21.21 -5.44
C ILE A 235 15.94 21.26 -6.82
N ALA A 236 17.24 20.98 -6.90
CA ALA A 236 17.98 20.97 -8.16
C ALA A 236 17.46 19.88 -9.10
N LEU A 237 17.28 18.63 -8.60
CA LEU A 237 16.74 17.52 -9.37
C LEU A 237 15.34 17.81 -9.92
N LEU A 238 14.46 18.38 -9.09
CA LEU A 238 13.08 18.71 -9.48
C LEU A 238 12.99 19.85 -10.51
N ARG A 239 14.01 20.72 -10.58
CA ARG A 239 14.09 21.81 -11.58
C ARG A 239 14.69 21.36 -12.89
N GLU A 240 15.65 20.45 -12.86
CA GLU A 240 16.35 19.98 -14.07
C GLU A 240 15.53 18.96 -14.86
N ALA A 241 14.84 18.08 -14.15
CA ALA A 241 13.99 17.09 -14.80
C ALA A 241 12.65 17.68 -15.25
N ALA A 242 12.19 17.30 -16.45
CA ALA A 242 10.83 17.55 -16.90
C ALA A 242 9.86 16.67 -16.11
N VAL A 243 9.66 17.00 -14.82
CA VAL A 243 8.90 16.19 -13.88
C VAL A 243 7.42 16.52 -14.04
N GLU A 244 6.64 15.56 -14.56
CA GLU A 244 5.18 15.72 -14.72
C GLU A 244 4.46 15.52 -13.40
N SER A 245 4.79 14.42 -12.69
CA SER A 245 4.22 14.08 -11.38
C SER A 245 5.26 13.39 -10.51
N THR A 246 5.42 13.85 -9.27
CA THR A 246 6.42 13.30 -8.34
C THR A 246 5.85 13.01 -6.97
N LEU A 247 6.15 11.83 -6.45
CA LEU A 247 5.90 11.48 -5.05
C LEU A 247 7.21 11.47 -4.27
N VAL A 248 7.34 12.35 -3.27
CA VAL A 248 8.51 12.47 -2.41
C VAL A 248 8.22 11.84 -1.06
N PHE A 249 8.99 10.80 -0.70
CA PHE A 249 8.87 10.12 0.58
C PHE A 249 9.85 10.67 1.61
N THR A 250 9.31 11.07 2.76
CA THR A 250 10.09 11.47 3.94
C THR A 250 9.89 10.47 5.08
N ARG A 251 10.84 10.45 6.04
CA ARG A 251 10.79 9.55 7.19
C ARG A 251 9.78 10.01 8.23
N THR A 252 9.79 11.30 8.57
CA THR A 252 8.94 11.87 9.61
C THR A 252 7.97 12.92 9.04
N LYS A 253 6.92 13.23 9.82
CA LYS A 253 5.99 14.30 9.49
C LYS A 253 6.65 15.68 9.51
N GLN A 254 7.60 15.89 10.44
CA GLN A 254 8.36 17.13 10.52
C GLN A 254 9.25 17.32 9.26
N ASP A 255 9.85 16.22 8.76
CA ASP A 255 10.62 16.30 7.51
C ASP A 255 9.69 16.60 6.33
N ALA A 256 8.46 16.05 6.32
CA ALA A 256 7.46 16.35 5.29
C ALA A 256 7.14 17.86 5.27
N ASP A 257 6.79 18.43 6.44
CA ASP A 257 6.50 19.87 6.61
C ASP A 257 7.67 20.74 6.11
N ILE A 258 8.92 20.41 6.52
CA ILE A 258 10.12 21.16 6.13
C ILE A 258 10.35 21.09 4.62
N VAL A 259 10.30 19.87 4.06
CA VAL A 259 10.53 19.65 2.62
C VAL A 259 9.46 20.36 1.81
N ALA A 260 8.18 20.17 2.12
CA ALA A 260 7.07 20.78 1.40
C ALA A 260 7.13 22.31 1.44
N ARG A 261 7.41 22.90 2.60
CA ARG A 261 7.58 24.35 2.76
C ARG A 261 8.73 24.87 1.89
N LYS A 262 9.88 24.22 1.94
CA LYS A 262 11.08 24.65 1.19
C LYS A 262 10.92 24.50 -0.32
N LEU A 263 10.18 23.49 -0.77
CA LEU A 263 9.85 23.35 -2.18
C LEU A 263 8.89 24.47 -2.64
N ARG A 264 7.89 24.85 -1.81
CA ARG A 264 7.00 26.01 -2.08
C ARG A 264 7.78 27.33 -2.11
N GLU A 265 8.71 27.56 -1.15
CA GLU A 265 9.61 28.72 -1.15
C GLU A 265 10.47 28.77 -2.43
N ALA A 266 10.83 27.63 -3.00
CA ALA A 266 11.54 27.52 -4.27
C ALA A 266 10.64 27.70 -5.52
N GLY A 267 9.34 28.00 -5.34
CA GLY A 267 8.38 28.24 -6.42
C GLY A 267 7.81 26.97 -7.06
N LEU A 268 7.95 25.82 -6.42
CA LEU A 268 7.43 24.56 -6.95
C LEU A 268 5.99 24.29 -6.45
N PRO A 269 5.07 23.75 -7.29
CA PRO A 269 3.70 23.45 -6.90
C PRO A 269 3.65 22.14 -6.10
N VAL A 270 3.43 22.25 -4.77
CA VAL A 270 3.54 21.15 -3.81
C VAL A 270 2.26 20.95 -3.01
N ALA A 271 1.73 19.74 -3.04
CA ALA A 271 0.79 19.22 -2.05
C ALA A 271 1.56 18.41 -0.98
N GLU A 272 0.98 18.27 0.20
CA GLU A 272 1.61 17.64 1.35
C GLU A 272 0.62 16.76 2.09
N MET A 273 1.12 15.61 2.62
CA MET A 273 0.26 14.67 3.34
C MET A 273 1.02 13.85 4.37
N HIS A 274 0.60 13.94 5.63
CA HIS A 274 1.12 13.11 6.72
C HIS A 274 0.03 12.85 7.78
N GLY A 275 0.39 12.16 8.87
CA GLY A 275 -0.56 11.67 9.86
C GLY A 275 -1.37 12.75 10.60
N ASP A 276 -0.88 13.99 10.69
CA ASP A 276 -1.56 15.08 11.39
C ASP A 276 -2.65 15.74 10.52
N PHE A 277 -2.68 15.47 9.21
CA PHE A 277 -3.72 15.98 8.32
C PHE A 277 -5.07 15.29 8.58
N SER A 278 -6.13 16.09 8.68
CA SER A 278 -7.51 15.59 8.69
C SER A 278 -7.82 14.87 7.35
N GLN A 279 -8.84 14.01 7.38
CA GLN A 279 -9.25 13.30 6.16
C GLN A 279 -9.63 14.25 5.01
N LYS A 280 -10.26 15.38 5.32
CA LYS A 280 -10.63 16.40 4.32
C LYS A 280 -9.40 17.01 3.65
N GLU A 281 -8.36 17.32 4.43
CA GLU A 281 -7.09 17.85 3.92
C GLU A 281 -6.36 16.82 3.07
N ARG A 282 -6.34 15.55 3.48
CA ARG A 282 -5.72 14.46 2.70
C ARG A 282 -6.41 14.25 1.35
N VAL A 283 -7.75 14.24 1.33
CA VAL A 283 -8.51 14.15 0.07
C VAL A 283 -8.19 15.35 -0.82
N ARG A 284 -8.19 16.57 -0.27
CA ARG A 284 -7.86 17.77 -1.03
C ARG A 284 -6.46 17.73 -1.62
N ALA A 285 -5.45 17.32 -0.84
CA ALA A 285 -4.06 17.19 -1.33
C ALA A 285 -3.96 16.20 -2.49
N LEU A 286 -4.70 15.08 -2.42
CA LEU A 286 -4.76 14.09 -3.49
C LEU A 286 -5.46 14.61 -4.74
N GLU A 287 -6.57 15.33 -4.58
CA GLU A 287 -7.30 15.93 -5.68
C GLU A 287 -6.44 16.97 -6.40
N GLN A 288 -5.74 17.83 -5.67
CA GLN A 288 -4.79 18.80 -6.24
C GLN A 288 -3.66 18.10 -7.02
N PHE A 289 -3.13 16.99 -6.48
CA PHE A 289 -2.08 16.23 -7.16
C PHE A 289 -2.61 15.53 -8.42
N ARG A 290 -3.79 14.90 -8.36
CA ARG A 290 -4.44 14.25 -9.52
C ARG A 290 -4.84 15.24 -10.60
N ALA A 291 -5.28 16.43 -10.23
CA ALA A 291 -5.63 17.50 -11.16
C ALA A 291 -4.41 18.18 -11.81
N GLY A 292 -3.17 17.86 -11.35
CA GLY A 292 -1.94 18.51 -11.83
C GLY A 292 -1.73 19.92 -11.28
N GLU A 293 -2.60 20.40 -10.38
CA GLU A 293 -2.43 21.68 -9.67
C GLU A 293 -1.16 21.67 -8.78
N ALA A 294 -0.90 20.52 -8.14
CA ALA A 294 0.34 20.21 -7.48
C ALA A 294 1.06 19.08 -8.23
N ARG A 295 2.23 19.38 -8.80
CA ARG A 295 3.06 18.37 -9.49
C ARG A 295 3.89 17.52 -8.53
N ILE A 296 4.04 17.94 -7.29
CA ILE A 296 4.82 17.26 -6.27
C ILE A 296 3.91 16.96 -5.08
N LEU A 297 3.89 15.71 -4.65
CA LEU A 297 3.26 15.30 -3.40
C LEU A 297 4.34 14.86 -2.42
N VAL A 298 4.50 15.59 -1.33
CA VAL A 298 5.39 15.19 -0.22
C VAL A 298 4.59 14.41 0.80
N ALA A 299 5.01 13.19 1.13
CA ALA A 299 4.28 12.35 2.05
C ALA A 299 5.17 11.47 2.92
N THR A 300 4.68 11.14 4.12
CA THR A 300 5.28 10.08 4.92
C THR A 300 4.85 8.70 4.41
N ASN A 301 5.64 7.68 4.71
CA ASN A 301 5.36 6.30 4.30
C ASN A 301 3.92 5.86 4.70
N ILE A 302 3.52 6.17 5.95
CA ILE A 302 2.19 5.81 6.47
C ILE A 302 1.07 6.52 5.71
N ALA A 303 1.24 7.80 5.41
CA ALA A 303 0.22 8.58 4.74
C ALA A 303 0.08 8.24 3.25
N ALA A 304 1.19 7.90 2.58
CA ALA A 304 1.19 7.52 1.17
C ALA A 304 0.77 6.06 0.92
N ARG A 305 0.78 5.22 1.95
CA ARG A 305 0.31 3.83 1.84
C ARG A 305 -1.20 3.76 1.57
N GLY A 306 -1.61 2.96 0.58
CA GLY A 306 -3.01 2.75 0.17
C GLY A 306 -3.63 3.90 -0.61
N LEU A 307 -2.82 4.85 -1.04
CA LEU A 307 -3.26 5.81 -2.02
C LEU A 307 -3.24 5.14 -3.39
N ASP A 308 -4.39 5.24 -4.06
CA ASP A 308 -4.49 4.94 -5.49
C ASP A 308 -3.91 6.13 -6.26
N ILE A 309 -2.58 6.21 -6.24
CA ILE A 309 -1.84 7.14 -7.07
C ILE A 309 -0.99 6.27 -7.97
N GLU A 310 -1.44 6.09 -9.19
CA GLU A 310 -0.79 5.33 -10.25
C GLU A 310 -0.32 6.28 -11.36
N GLY A 311 0.61 5.81 -12.16
CA GLY A 311 1.11 6.60 -13.28
C GLY A 311 1.99 7.80 -12.89
N ILE A 312 2.62 7.76 -11.72
CA ILE A 312 3.55 8.79 -11.27
C ILE A 312 4.83 8.69 -12.11
N SER A 313 5.30 9.80 -12.68
CA SER A 313 6.53 9.82 -13.47
C SER A 313 7.78 9.56 -12.61
N HIS A 314 7.80 10.10 -11.40
CA HIS A 314 8.96 10.01 -10.50
C HIS A 314 8.58 9.67 -9.07
N VAL A 315 9.28 8.72 -8.47
CA VAL A 315 9.28 8.48 -7.02
C VAL A 315 10.63 8.90 -6.45
N ILE A 316 10.62 9.74 -5.43
CA ILE A 316 11.85 10.20 -4.78
C ILE A 316 11.83 9.76 -3.31
N ASN A 317 12.76 8.90 -2.93
CA ASN A 317 13.04 8.63 -1.53
C ASN A 317 13.97 9.73 -1.00
N PHE A 318 13.40 10.80 -0.43
CA PHE A 318 14.18 11.80 0.29
C PHE A 318 14.92 11.16 1.46
N ASP A 319 14.26 10.23 2.15
CA ASP A 319 14.89 9.37 3.14
C ASP A 319 14.80 7.91 2.71
N VAL A 320 15.93 7.20 2.81
CA VAL A 320 16.01 5.77 2.58
C VAL A 320 15.09 5.06 3.57
N PRO A 321 14.20 4.16 3.12
CA PRO A 321 13.34 3.42 4.02
C PRO A 321 14.15 2.47 4.92
N GLU A 322 13.67 2.25 6.14
CA GLU A 322 14.32 1.37 7.12
C GLU A 322 14.21 -0.10 6.75
N GLU A 323 13.15 -0.47 6.03
CA GLU A 323 12.87 -1.81 5.53
C GLU A 323 13.03 -1.87 4.01
N ALA A 324 13.75 -2.87 3.51
CA ALA A 324 13.98 -3.03 2.07
C ALA A 324 12.68 -3.24 1.27
N GLU A 325 11.70 -3.94 1.85
CA GLU A 325 10.38 -4.18 1.26
C GLU A 325 9.62 -2.87 1.07
N SER A 326 9.76 -1.92 2.01
CA SER A 326 9.16 -0.59 1.90
C SER A 326 9.70 0.18 0.69
N TYR A 327 10.96 -0.04 0.30
CA TYR A 327 11.52 0.53 -0.93
C TYR A 327 10.75 0.05 -2.16
N VAL A 328 10.55 -1.25 -2.30
CA VAL A 328 9.81 -1.85 -3.43
C VAL A 328 8.38 -1.32 -3.49
N HIS A 329 7.71 -1.21 -2.34
CA HIS A 329 6.36 -0.64 -2.26
C HIS A 329 6.28 0.83 -2.67
N ARG A 330 7.32 1.63 -2.37
CA ARG A 330 7.39 3.05 -2.78
C ARG A 330 7.60 3.18 -4.28
N ILE A 331 8.61 2.51 -4.83
CA ILE A 331 8.92 2.60 -6.26
C ILE A 331 7.85 1.98 -7.15
N GLY A 332 7.08 1.01 -6.64
CA GLY A 332 5.91 0.44 -7.30
C GLY A 332 4.72 1.41 -7.49
N ARG A 333 4.87 2.71 -7.17
CA ARG A 333 3.92 3.78 -7.52
C ARG A 333 4.18 4.35 -8.92
N THR A 334 5.31 4.04 -9.52
CA THR A 334 5.70 4.41 -10.88
C THR A 334 5.93 3.16 -11.74
N ALA A 335 6.09 3.32 -13.06
CA ALA A 335 6.35 2.25 -14.04
C ALA A 335 5.31 1.12 -14.02
N ARG A 336 4.01 1.44 -14.07
CA ARG A 336 2.94 0.44 -14.27
C ARG A 336 2.41 0.48 -15.69
N VAL A 337 2.14 -0.72 -16.24
CA VAL A 337 1.47 -0.97 -17.54
C VAL A 337 1.88 0.03 -18.63
N GLU A 338 2.97 -0.26 -19.35
CA GLU A 338 3.48 0.44 -20.54
C GLU A 338 4.17 1.81 -20.32
N ALA A 339 4.22 2.37 -19.11
CA ALA A 339 4.92 3.63 -18.84
C ALA A 339 6.29 3.42 -18.19
N SER A 340 7.32 4.09 -18.71
CA SER A 340 8.63 4.16 -18.05
C SER A 340 8.54 4.99 -16.78
N GLY A 341 9.09 4.50 -15.67
CA GLY A 341 9.13 5.20 -14.39
C GLY A 341 10.54 5.47 -13.92
N THR A 342 10.69 6.46 -13.04
CA THR A 342 11.99 6.80 -12.46
C THR A 342 11.91 6.82 -10.93
N ALA A 343 12.84 6.15 -10.27
CA ALA A 343 12.99 6.15 -8.82
C ALA A 343 14.36 6.75 -8.42
N TRP A 344 14.34 7.84 -7.68
CA TRP A 344 15.54 8.47 -7.13
C TRP A 344 15.60 8.29 -5.62
N THR A 345 16.80 8.02 -5.10
CA THR A 345 17.02 7.85 -3.66
C THR A 345 18.18 8.75 -3.23
N LEU A 346 17.90 9.69 -2.34
CA LEU A 346 18.92 10.56 -1.75
C LEU A 346 19.51 9.87 -0.53
N ALA A 347 20.74 9.35 -0.68
CA ALA A 347 21.39 8.56 0.34
C ALA A 347 22.56 9.30 0.99
N THR A 348 22.61 9.23 2.33
CA THR A 348 23.76 9.69 3.10
C THR A 348 24.72 8.52 3.36
N PRO A 349 25.95 8.77 3.82
CA PRO A 349 26.89 7.69 4.19
C PRO A 349 26.32 6.73 5.23
N GLU A 350 25.48 7.22 6.13
CA GLU A 350 24.84 6.44 7.19
C GLU A 350 23.78 5.48 6.66
N ASP A 351 23.24 5.76 5.47
CA ASP A 351 22.19 4.95 4.83
C ASP A 351 22.75 3.72 4.07
N GLU A 352 24.07 3.57 3.93
CA GLU A 352 24.68 2.47 3.17
C GLU A 352 24.26 1.06 3.62
N PRO A 353 24.06 0.76 4.93
CA PRO A 353 23.52 -0.54 5.34
C PRO A 353 22.11 -0.81 4.83
N LEU A 354 21.26 0.24 4.76
CA LEU A 354 19.89 0.15 4.24
C LEU A 354 19.92 -0.06 2.71
N ILE A 355 20.76 0.69 2.00
CA ILE A 355 20.96 0.50 0.56
C ILE A 355 21.43 -0.92 0.25
N SER A 356 22.40 -1.44 1.01
CA SER A 356 22.89 -2.81 0.86
C SER A 356 21.82 -3.87 1.10
N ALA A 357 20.86 -3.60 1.99
CA ALA A 357 19.72 -4.49 2.21
C ALA A 357 18.73 -4.44 1.03
N ILE A 358 18.46 -3.25 0.49
CA ILE A 358 17.64 -3.05 -0.71
C ILE A 358 18.26 -3.77 -1.91
N GLU A 359 19.56 -3.57 -2.19
CA GLU A 359 20.28 -4.22 -3.29
C GLU A 359 20.25 -5.74 -3.19
N ARG A 360 20.35 -6.30 -1.98
CA ARG A 360 20.19 -7.75 -1.75
C ARG A 360 18.79 -8.25 -2.05
N LEU A 361 17.76 -7.48 -1.67
CA LEU A 361 16.38 -7.83 -1.96
C LEU A 361 16.09 -7.79 -3.47
N LEU A 362 16.63 -6.79 -4.18
CA LEU A 362 16.47 -6.64 -5.63
C LEU A 362 17.32 -7.64 -6.43
N GLY A 363 18.37 -8.20 -5.84
CA GLY A 363 19.35 -9.06 -6.54
C GLY A 363 20.28 -8.32 -7.49
N GLU A 364 20.27 -6.97 -7.45
CA GLU A 364 21.09 -6.13 -8.32
C GLU A 364 21.66 -4.93 -7.55
N ARG A 365 22.72 -4.34 -8.08
CA ARG A 365 23.28 -3.08 -7.57
C ARG A 365 22.61 -1.90 -8.23
N LEU A 366 22.22 -0.91 -7.43
CA LEU A 366 21.62 0.32 -7.92
C LEU A 366 22.71 1.29 -8.42
N GLU A 367 22.45 1.94 -9.54
CA GLU A 367 23.34 2.95 -10.13
C GLU A 367 23.49 4.14 -9.17
N ARG A 368 24.72 4.50 -8.83
CA ARG A 368 25.05 5.69 -8.03
C ARG A 368 25.55 6.79 -8.95
N ILE A 369 24.83 7.92 -8.96
CA ILE A 369 25.17 9.05 -9.83
C ILE A 369 25.23 10.35 -9.03
N ARG A 370 25.92 11.33 -9.57
CA ARG A 370 25.91 12.72 -9.06
C ARG A 370 25.22 13.62 -10.08
N LEU A 371 24.46 14.60 -9.58
CA LEU A 371 23.85 15.60 -10.45
C LEU A 371 24.94 16.53 -10.99
N PRO A 372 25.14 16.61 -12.32
CA PRO A 372 26.10 17.54 -12.91
C PRO A 372 25.76 18.98 -12.50
N GLY A 373 26.78 19.79 -12.24
CA GLY A 373 26.61 21.21 -11.87
C GLY A 373 26.12 21.45 -10.43
N PHE A 374 25.75 20.44 -9.67
CA PHE A 374 25.40 20.62 -8.24
C PHE A 374 26.68 20.67 -7.39
N ASN A 375 26.78 21.70 -6.51
CA ASN A 375 27.94 21.86 -5.62
C ASN A 375 27.82 20.96 -4.38
N TYR A 376 28.56 19.85 -4.38
CA TYR A 376 28.63 18.91 -3.25
C TYR A 376 29.67 19.32 -2.19
N ASP A 377 30.50 20.32 -2.46
CA ASP A 377 31.64 20.72 -1.61
C ASP A 377 31.29 21.84 -0.63
N VAL A 378 29.99 22.15 -0.49
CA VAL A 378 29.51 23.12 0.50
C VAL A 378 29.85 22.63 1.91
N PRO A 379 30.60 23.41 2.71
CA PRO A 379 30.99 22.99 4.06
C PRO A 379 29.79 22.65 4.95
N THR A 380 29.93 21.59 5.74
CA THR A 380 28.91 21.22 6.74
C THR A 380 28.77 22.33 7.77
N PRO A 381 27.62 22.99 7.89
CA PRO A 381 27.40 24.03 8.89
C PRO A 381 27.46 23.43 10.30
N ASP A 382 27.78 24.25 11.32
CA ASP A 382 28.02 23.80 12.68
C ASP A 382 26.83 23.01 13.28
N TRP A 383 25.59 23.41 12.96
CA TRP A 383 24.37 22.72 13.41
C TRP A 383 24.18 21.32 12.80
N ALA A 384 24.83 21.03 11.69
CA ALA A 384 24.76 19.74 10.99
C ALA A 384 25.98 18.87 11.25
N LYS A 385 26.95 19.34 12.03
CA LYS A 385 28.11 18.53 12.44
C LYS A 385 27.67 17.45 13.43
N PRO A 386 28.09 16.19 13.23
CA PRO A 386 27.72 15.11 14.15
C PRO A 386 28.29 15.37 15.55
N SER A 387 27.50 15.13 16.56
CA SER A 387 27.92 15.21 17.95
C SER A 387 29.04 14.20 18.25
N ARG A 388 29.86 14.46 19.27
CA ARG A 388 30.92 13.52 19.70
C ARG A 388 30.40 12.09 19.98
N ARG A 389 29.14 11.97 20.47
CA ARG A 389 28.46 10.68 20.67
C ARG A 389 28.13 9.96 19.36
N GLU A 390 27.69 10.68 18.34
CA GLU A 390 27.40 10.15 17.01
C GLU A 390 28.67 9.71 16.29
N ILE A 391 29.75 10.49 16.42
CA ILE A 391 31.08 10.13 15.89
C ILE A 391 31.59 8.82 16.51
N LEU A 392 31.46 8.66 17.82
CA LEU A 392 31.86 7.43 18.51
C LEU A 392 30.98 6.23 18.13
N ARG A 393 29.69 6.40 17.96
CA ARG A 393 28.76 5.36 17.47
C ARG A 393 29.03 4.98 16.01
N ALA A 394 29.36 5.94 15.17
CA ALA A 394 29.74 5.68 13.77
C ALA A 394 31.08 4.95 13.67
N ALA A 395 32.06 5.32 14.48
CA ALA A 395 33.37 4.67 14.53
C ALA A 395 33.31 3.20 15.00
N SER A 396 32.35 2.86 15.86
CA SER A 396 32.13 1.47 16.30
C SER A 396 31.37 0.60 15.28
N ARG A 397 30.61 1.22 14.37
CA ARG A 397 29.76 0.51 13.40
C ARG A 397 30.36 0.32 12.01
N ASN A 398 31.37 1.13 11.59
CA ASN A 398 31.64 1.14 10.14
C ASN A 398 33.03 1.60 9.69
N ARG A 399 34.06 0.75 9.84
CA ARG A 399 35.36 0.96 9.13
C ARG A 399 35.29 0.69 7.61
N SER A 400 34.36 -0.15 7.15
CA SER A 400 34.26 -0.57 5.74
C SER A 400 33.37 0.33 4.86
N ALA A 401 32.30 0.89 5.39
CA ALA A 401 31.35 1.71 4.64
C ALA A 401 31.90 3.11 4.31
N THR A 402 32.67 3.71 5.23
CA THR A 402 33.29 5.03 5.03
C THR A 402 34.36 5.02 3.92
N ALA A 403 35.09 3.91 3.78
CA ALA A 403 36.07 3.75 2.70
C ALA A 403 35.40 3.59 1.33
N ARG A 404 34.31 2.85 1.24
CA ARG A 404 33.49 2.70 0.01
C ARG A 404 32.87 4.03 -0.41
N TRP A 405 32.31 4.77 0.54
CA TRP A 405 31.70 6.10 0.28
C TRP A 405 32.71 7.08 -0.30
N LYS A 406 33.91 7.19 0.29
CA LYS A 406 34.98 8.08 -0.22
C LYS A 406 35.45 7.72 -1.63
N ALA A 407 35.40 6.46 -2.03
CA ALA A 407 35.75 6.01 -3.38
C ALA A 407 34.66 6.38 -4.43
N LEU A 408 33.40 6.55 -4.00
CA LEU A 408 32.26 6.88 -4.86
C LEU A 408 31.98 8.40 -4.93
N THR A 409 32.60 9.18 -4.05
CA THR A 409 32.44 10.65 -3.97
C THR A 409 33.65 11.41 -4.51
N ARG A 410 34.69 10.71 -5.04
CA ARG A 410 35.74 11.25 -5.88
C ARG A 410 35.41 11.02 -7.34
#